data_2cad375e7cdce3da91fa119071042515
#
_entry.id   2cad375e7cdce3da91fa119071042515
#
_cell.length_a   1.000
_cell.length_b   1.000
_cell.length_c   1.000
_cell.angle_alpha   90.00
_cell.angle_beta   90.00
_cell.angle_gamma   90.00
#
_symmetry.space_group_name_H-M   'P 1'
#
loop_
_entity.id
_entity.type
_entity.pdbx_description
1 polymer ?
#
loop_
_entity_poly.entity_id
_entity_poly.type
_entity_poly.pdbx_seq_one_letter_code
_entity_poly.pdbx_strand_id
1 'polypeptide(L)'
;VSVGKLKTHCMTGLSGGVKNLFGCIPGLKKPQLHYRYQNRDDFCSMLVDLAQTVAPVLTVMDAVESMEGDGPSGGTIRHTGCLIACTDPFCLDLFLCDLIAMKHSQVPTVQQSIARGLCPSLAEELVLINPDSLPTRIPDFRHPQSKTVDFSGNVPSFLRPLVRQAARALSPKPVVDPQQCIGC
;
A
#
# COMPACT_ATOMS: atom_id res chain seq x y z
N VAL A 1 -15.28 7.82 -7.12
CA VAL A 1 -15.16 6.36 -7.03
C VAL A 1 -13.73 5.95 -7.26
N SER A 2 -13.18 5.09 -6.39
CA SER A 2 -11.85 4.50 -6.54
C SER A 2 -12.00 3.03 -6.95
N VAL A 3 -11.28 2.62 -8.00
CA VAL A 3 -11.27 1.21 -8.45
C VAL A 3 -9.84 0.72 -8.42
N GLY A 4 -9.58 -0.33 -7.64
CA GLY A 4 -8.25 -0.90 -7.46
C GLY A 4 -8.25 -2.41 -7.69
N LYS A 5 -7.05 -2.99 -7.71
CA LYS A 5 -6.83 -4.45 -7.76
C LYS A 5 -6.15 -4.90 -6.47
N LEU A 6 -6.66 -6.00 -5.89
CA LEU A 6 -6.04 -6.61 -4.70
C LEU A 6 -4.65 -7.14 -5.07
N LYS A 7 -3.63 -6.57 -4.46
CA LYS A 7 -2.25 -7.03 -4.61
C LYS A 7 -1.40 -6.68 -3.40
N THR A 8 -0.45 -7.55 -3.13
CA THR A 8 0.63 -7.28 -2.18
C THR A 8 1.54 -6.15 -2.65
N HIS A 9 2.32 -5.61 -1.73
CA HIS A 9 3.27 -4.55 -2.04
C HIS A 9 4.46 -4.60 -1.07
N CYS A 10 5.68 -4.74 -1.58
CA CYS A 10 6.89 -4.86 -0.76
C CYS A 10 7.08 -3.71 0.24
N MET A 11 6.73 -2.48 -0.13
CA MET A 11 6.89 -1.30 0.73
C MET A 11 5.73 -1.12 1.71
N THR A 12 4.48 -1.21 1.24
CA THR A 12 3.28 -0.88 2.05
C THR A 12 2.56 -2.11 2.60
N GLY A 13 3.03 -3.33 2.27
CA GLY A 13 2.37 -4.58 2.59
C GLY A 13 1.25 -4.91 1.61
N LEU A 14 0.31 -3.99 1.44
CA LEU A 14 -0.88 -4.12 0.62
C LEU A 14 -1.03 -2.92 -0.34
N SER A 15 -1.43 -3.15 -1.58
CA SER A 15 -2.05 -2.17 -2.47
C SER A 15 -3.55 -2.38 -2.39
N GLY A 16 -4.15 -1.78 -1.37
CA GLY A 16 -5.59 -1.77 -1.14
C GLY A 16 -6.23 -0.46 -1.61
N GLY A 17 -7.32 -0.09 -0.99
CA GLY A 17 -8.06 1.14 -1.26
C GLY A 17 -7.24 2.38 -0.96
N VAL A 18 -6.58 2.44 0.19
CA VAL A 18 -5.76 3.59 0.61
C VAL A 18 -4.58 3.82 -0.34
N LYS A 19 -3.77 2.81 -0.59
CA LYS A 19 -2.60 2.93 -1.49
C LYS A 19 -3.01 3.22 -2.94
N ASN A 20 -4.16 2.73 -3.40
CA ASN A 20 -4.66 2.99 -4.75
C ASN A 20 -4.87 4.49 -5.01
N LEU A 21 -5.27 5.26 -3.99
CA LEU A 21 -5.48 6.71 -4.09
C LEU A 21 -4.19 7.51 -4.35
N PHE A 22 -3.02 6.90 -4.17
CA PHE A 22 -1.77 7.51 -4.64
C PHE A 22 -1.76 7.74 -6.15
N GLY A 23 -2.66 7.07 -6.88
CA GLY A 23 -2.95 7.33 -8.29
C GLY A 23 -3.41 8.77 -8.57
N CYS A 24 -4.03 9.45 -7.61
CA CYS A 24 -4.47 10.85 -7.73
C CYS A 24 -3.31 11.85 -7.77
N ILE A 25 -2.11 11.44 -7.35
CA ILE A 25 -0.93 12.30 -7.42
C ILE A 25 -0.42 12.36 -8.87
N PRO A 26 -0.20 13.58 -9.43
CA PRO A 26 0.35 13.76 -10.77
C PRO A 26 1.67 13.00 -10.97
N GLY A 27 1.87 12.40 -12.15
CA GLY A 27 2.94 11.46 -12.43
C GLY A 27 4.34 11.87 -11.95
N LEU A 28 4.78 13.08 -12.29
CA LEU A 28 6.11 13.60 -11.90
C LEU A 28 6.27 13.86 -10.40
N LYS A 29 5.18 14.05 -9.65
CA LYS A 29 5.23 14.22 -8.19
C LYS A 29 5.37 12.90 -7.43
N LYS A 30 4.97 11.76 -8.01
CA LYS A 30 5.09 10.45 -7.35
C LYS A 30 6.52 10.09 -6.95
N PRO A 31 7.52 10.12 -7.87
CA PRO A 31 8.92 9.90 -7.50
C PRO A 31 9.42 10.90 -6.44
N GLN A 32 9.00 12.17 -6.52
CA GLN A 32 9.38 13.18 -5.54
C GLN A 32 8.86 12.85 -4.13
N LEU A 33 7.64 12.34 -4.02
CA LEU A 33 7.06 11.93 -2.73
C LEU A 33 7.76 10.69 -2.18
N HIS A 34 8.07 9.68 -3.01
CA HIS A 34 8.89 8.55 -2.59
C HIS A 34 10.28 8.98 -2.09
N TYR A 35 10.88 9.97 -2.74
CA TYR A 35 12.15 10.52 -2.31
C TYR A 35 12.05 11.36 -1.03
N ARG A 36 10.96 12.09 -0.85
CA ARG A 36 10.70 12.91 0.36
C ARG A 36 10.43 12.05 1.58
N TYR A 37 9.62 11.01 1.41
CA TYR A 37 9.21 10.08 2.47
C TYR A 37 9.96 8.74 2.33
N GLN A 38 11.25 8.74 2.67
CA GLN A 38 12.10 7.55 2.57
C GLN A 38 11.80 6.52 3.66
N ASN A 39 11.29 6.97 4.82
CA ASN A 39 10.83 6.09 5.86
C ASN A 39 9.46 5.50 5.47
N ARG A 40 9.31 4.20 5.70
CA ARG A 40 8.10 3.45 5.37
C ARG A 40 6.85 3.99 6.08
N ASP A 41 7.00 4.29 7.38
CA ASP A 41 5.88 4.73 8.21
C ASP A 41 5.46 6.15 7.86
N ASP A 42 6.40 7.06 7.59
CA ASP A 42 6.14 8.41 7.13
C ASP A 42 5.44 8.41 5.76
N PHE A 43 5.87 7.52 4.85
CA PHE A 43 5.23 7.36 3.55
C PHE A 43 3.79 6.85 3.69
N CYS A 44 3.58 5.84 4.54
CA CYS A 44 2.25 5.31 4.81
C CYS A 44 1.35 6.32 5.53
N SER A 45 1.92 7.15 6.42
CA SER A 45 1.21 8.27 7.04
C SER A 45 0.69 9.26 5.99
N MET A 46 1.53 9.66 5.05
CA MET A 46 1.15 10.52 3.94
C MET A 46 0.06 9.90 3.06
N LEU A 47 0.09 8.57 2.85
CA LEU A 47 -0.97 7.87 2.10
C LEU A 47 -2.32 7.92 2.83
N VAL A 48 -2.32 7.80 4.16
CA VAL A 48 -3.54 7.93 4.98
C VAL A 48 -4.08 9.35 4.90
N ASP A 49 -3.23 10.38 5.02
CA ASP A 49 -3.62 11.79 4.87
C ASP A 49 -4.21 12.06 3.47
N LEU A 50 -3.59 11.50 2.44
CA LEU A 50 -4.09 11.60 1.07
C LEU A 50 -5.48 10.95 0.94
N ALA A 51 -5.68 9.77 1.51
CA ALA A 51 -6.96 9.07 1.45
C ALA A 51 -8.08 9.85 2.16
N GLN A 52 -7.79 10.47 3.31
CA GLN A 52 -8.72 11.37 3.98
C GLN A 52 -9.06 12.62 3.14
N THR A 53 -8.07 13.15 2.41
CA THR A 53 -8.26 14.32 1.56
C THR A 53 -9.09 14.01 0.31
N VAL A 54 -8.82 12.87 -0.34
CA VAL A 54 -9.56 12.45 -1.55
C VAL A 54 -10.97 12.00 -1.21
N ALA A 55 -11.16 11.34 -0.06
CA ALA A 55 -12.44 10.89 0.49
C ALA A 55 -13.36 10.26 -0.58
N PRO A 56 -12.99 9.13 -1.21
CA PRO A 56 -13.81 8.51 -2.24
C PRO A 56 -15.15 8.05 -1.65
N VAL A 57 -16.25 8.36 -2.32
CA VAL A 57 -17.60 7.93 -1.89
C VAL A 57 -17.82 6.43 -2.02
N LEU A 58 -17.00 5.76 -2.83
CA LEU A 58 -17.02 4.32 -3.01
C LEU A 58 -15.63 3.86 -3.46
N THR A 59 -15.16 2.78 -2.86
CA THR A 59 -13.95 2.06 -3.29
C THR A 59 -14.35 0.65 -3.69
N VAL A 60 -14.00 0.26 -4.91
CA VAL A 60 -14.21 -1.10 -5.45
C VAL A 60 -12.86 -1.77 -5.61
N MET A 61 -12.73 -2.96 -5.06
CA MET A 61 -11.53 -3.78 -5.16
C MET A 61 -11.80 -4.99 -6.06
N ASP A 62 -11.14 -5.02 -7.20
CA ASP A 62 -11.07 -6.20 -8.05
C ASP A 62 -10.12 -7.21 -7.39
N ALA A 63 -10.70 -8.28 -6.88
CA ALA A 63 -10.02 -9.44 -6.34
C ALA A 63 -10.41 -10.71 -7.11
N VAL A 64 -10.78 -10.62 -8.40
CA VAL A 64 -10.98 -11.80 -9.24
C VAL A 64 -9.64 -12.47 -9.49
N GLU A 65 -8.72 -11.73 -10.11
CA GLU A 65 -7.30 -12.12 -10.25
C GLU A 65 -6.47 -11.19 -9.39
N SER A 66 -6.05 -11.65 -8.23
CA SER A 66 -5.20 -10.92 -7.28
C SER A 66 -3.72 -11.16 -7.57
N MET A 67 -2.85 -10.40 -6.91
CA MET A 67 -1.40 -10.65 -6.93
C MET A 67 -0.90 -10.90 -5.51
N GLU A 68 -0.19 -11.99 -5.33
CA GLU A 68 0.43 -12.40 -4.07
C GLU A 68 1.97 -12.40 -4.18
N GLY A 69 2.69 -12.48 -3.06
CA GLY A 69 4.16 -12.48 -3.02
C GLY A 69 4.73 -11.07 -3.13
N ASP A 70 5.83 -10.90 -3.86
CA ASP A 70 6.59 -9.64 -3.93
C ASP A 70 6.00 -8.64 -4.94
N GLY A 71 4.74 -8.21 -4.71
CA GLY A 71 4.10 -7.14 -5.47
C GLY A 71 4.80 -5.77 -5.27
N PRO A 72 4.44 -4.76 -6.06
CA PRO A 72 3.21 -4.62 -6.85
C PRO A 72 3.28 -5.15 -8.28
N SER A 73 4.43 -5.59 -8.77
CA SER A 73 4.63 -6.06 -10.14
C SER A 73 5.45 -7.36 -10.24
N GLY A 74 6.21 -7.72 -9.19
CA GLY A 74 7.03 -8.94 -9.13
C GLY A 74 6.33 -10.15 -8.50
N GLY A 75 5.06 -10.03 -8.14
CA GLY A 75 4.29 -11.11 -7.54
C GLY A 75 3.75 -12.09 -8.57
N THR A 76 3.02 -13.09 -8.08
CA THR A 76 2.33 -14.10 -8.89
C THR A 76 0.83 -13.89 -8.86
N ILE A 77 0.16 -14.26 -9.94
CA ILE A 77 -1.31 -14.19 -10.02
C ILE A 77 -1.91 -15.24 -9.09
N ARG A 78 -2.93 -14.83 -8.35
CA ARG A 78 -3.76 -15.66 -7.51
C ARG A 78 -5.23 -15.46 -7.84
N HIS A 79 -5.91 -16.50 -8.29
CA HIS A 79 -7.36 -16.46 -8.46
C HIS A 79 -8.03 -16.40 -7.08
N THR A 80 -8.74 -15.30 -6.81
CA THR A 80 -9.50 -15.09 -5.57
C THR A 80 -11.01 -15.07 -5.82
N GLY A 81 -11.43 -14.70 -7.05
CA GLY A 81 -12.77 -14.88 -7.57
C GLY A 81 -13.84 -13.94 -7.02
N CYS A 82 -13.48 -12.79 -6.46
CA CYS A 82 -14.46 -11.88 -5.88
C CYS A 82 -14.24 -10.40 -6.23
N LEU A 83 -15.34 -9.63 -6.10
CA LEU A 83 -15.33 -8.17 -6.10
C LEU A 83 -15.79 -7.69 -4.71
N ILE A 84 -15.08 -6.72 -4.16
CA ILE A 84 -15.37 -6.18 -2.84
C ILE A 84 -15.57 -4.67 -2.98
N ALA A 85 -16.60 -4.13 -2.37
CA ALA A 85 -16.86 -2.70 -2.39
C ALA A 85 -17.10 -2.18 -0.96
N CYS A 86 -16.62 -0.97 -0.68
CA CYS A 86 -16.82 -0.30 0.59
C CYS A 86 -16.89 1.21 0.38
N THR A 87 -17.71 1.89 1.16
CA THR A 87 -17.78 3.36 1.16
C THR A 87 -16.57 4.00 1.85
N ASP A 88 -15.83 3.23 2.63
CA ASP A 88 -14.66 3.67 3.37
C ASP A 88 -13.41 2.86 2.96
N PRO A 89 -12.34 3.49 2.43
CA PRO A 89 -11.13 2.79 2.00
C PRO A 89 -10.33 2.20 3.16
N PHE A 90 -10.46 2.74 4.38
CA PHE A 90 -9.75 2.24 5.56
C PHE A 90 -10.38 0.95 6.07
N CYS A 91 -11.71 0.91 6.13
CA CYS A 91 -12.47 -0.30 6.46
C CYS A 91 -12.26 -1.39 5.41
N LEU A 92 -12.18 -1.01 4.13
CA LEU A 92 -11.85 -1.96 3.05
C LEU A 92 -10.49 -2.60 3.28
N ASP A 93 -9.44 -1.81 3.56
CA ASP A 93 -8.08 -2.34 3.74
C ASP A 93 -7.96 -3.22 5.00
N LEU A 94 -8.71 -2.89 6.06
CA LEU A 94 -8.81 -3.74 7.25
C LEU A 94 -9.43 -5.10 6.91
N PHE A 95 -10.54 -5.12 6.16
CA PHE A 95 -11.18 -6.34 5.68
C PHE A 95 -10.24 -7.17 4.78
N LEU A 96 -9.54 -6.51 3.85
CA LEU A 96 -8.60 -7.19 2.96
C LEU A 96 -7.45 -7.84 3.72
N CYS A 97 -6.95 -7.22 4.80
CA CYS A 97 -5.93 -7.82 5.66
C CYS A 97 -6.44 -9.12 6.29
N ASP A 98 -7.67 -9.14 6.80
CA ASP A 98 -8.25 -10.35 7.36
C ASP A 98 -8.49 -11.43 6.29
N LEU A 99 -9.06 -11.05 5.15
CA LEU A 99 -9.32 -11.94 4.01
C LEU A 99 -8.07 -12.73 3.60
N ILE A 100 -6.91 -12.06 3.48
CA ILE A 100 -5.65 -12.68 3.06
C ILE A 100 -4.77 -13.10 4.23
N ALA A 101 -5.29 -13.15 5.44
CA ALA A 101 -4.60 -13.51 6.68
C ALA A 101 -3.29 -12.71 6.92
N MET A 102 -3.25 -11.43 6.49
CA MET A 102 -2.11 -10.54 6.66
C MET A 102 -2.22 -9.79 7.99
N LYS A 103 -1.17 -9.86 8.81
CA LYS A 103 -1.15 -9.13 10.09
C LYS A 103 -1.13 -7.61 9.84
N HIS A 104 -1.88 -6.85 10.64
CA HIS A 104 -1.90 -5.39 10.56
C HIS A 104 -0.49 -4.78 10.71
N SER A 105 0.40 -5.42 11.49
CA SER A 105 1.81 -5.00 11.62
C SER A 105 2.62 -5.05 10.31
N GLN A 106 2.12 -5.76 9.31
CA GLN A 106 2.74 -5.82 7.98
C GLN A 106 2.22 -4.71 7.05
N VAL A 107 1.13 -4.02 7.43
CA VAL A 107 0.45 -2.99 6.61
C VAL A 107 0.36 -1.68 7.40
N PRO A 108 1.40 -0.82 7.36
CA PRO A 108 1.43 0.40 8.15
C PRO A 108 0.28 1.37 7.88
N THR A 109 -0.30 1.37 6.66
CA THR A 109 -1.50 2.17 6.38
C THR A 109 -2.68 1.73 7.25
N VAL A 110 -2.89 0.43 7.43
CA VAL A 110 -3.95 -0.11 8.30
C VAL A 110 -3.65 0.17 9.77
N GLN A 111 -2.41 -0.05 10.22
CA GLN A 111 -2.02 0.28 11.60
C GLN A 111 -2.30 1.75 11.94
N GLN A 112 -1.92 2.66 11.05
CA GLN A 112 -2.14 4.09 11.25
C GLN A 112 -3.61 4.47 11.16
N SER A 113 -4.38 3.82 10.30
CA SER A 113 -5.84 4.04 10.21
C SER A 113 -6.53 3.65 11.53
N ILE A 114 -6.17 2.52 12.10
CA ILE A 114 -6.66 2.10 13.42
C ILE A 114 -6.23 3.09 14.51
N ALA A 115 -4.94 3.43 14.56
CA ALA A 115 -4.40 4.35 15.58
C ALA A 115 -5.03 5.76 15.53
N ARG A 116 -5.51 6.19 14.37
CA ARG A 116 -6.20 7.48 14.15
C ARG A 116 -7.72 7.38 14.31
N GLY A 117 -8.27 6.20 14.62
CA GLY A 117 -9.72 5.98 14.76
C GLY A 117 -10.49 6.10 13.44
N LEU A 118 -9.83 5.85 12.28
CA LEU A 118 -10.44 5.92 10.95
C LEU A 118 -11.16 4.62 10.56
N CYS A 119 -10.87 3.52 11.24
CA CYS A 119 -11.55 2.25 11.09
C CYS A 119 -11.52 1.50 12.44
N PRO A 120 -12.34 0.46 12.63
CA PRO A 120 -12.30 -0.41 13.81
C PRO A 120 -10.92 -1.07 13.98
N SER A 121 -10.70 -1.65 15.16
CA SER A 121 -9.47 -2.38 15.45
C SER A 121 -9.46 -3.81 14.89
N LEU A 122 -10.64 -4.39 14.75
CA LEU A 122 -10.85 -5.76 14.31
C LEU A 122 -11.79 -5.81 13.10
N ALA A 123 -11.53 -6.71 12.18
CA ALA A 123 -12.36 -6.89 10.99
C ALA A 123 -13.76 -7.42 11.30
N GLU A 124 -13.91 -8.13 12.43
CA GLU A 124 -15.18 -8.66 12.93
C GLU A 124 -16.15 -7.54 13.36
N GLU A 125 -15.66 -6.34 13.60
CA GLU A 125 -16.48 -5.16 13.92
C GLU A 125 -17.09 -4.51 12.66
N LEU A 126 -16.67 -4.94 11.46
CA LEU A 126 -17.20 -4.42 10.21
C LEU A 126 -18.59 -5.00 9.91
N VAL A 127 -19.49 -4.14 9.43
CA VAL A 127 -20.80 -4.58 8.95
C VAL A 127 -20.66 -5.07 7.50
N LEU A 128 -20.82 -6.37 7.31
CA LEU A 128 -20.77 -7.00 5.99
C LEU A 128 -22.18 -7.11 5.38
N ILE A 129 -22.31 -6.62 4.14
CA ILE A 129 -23.52 -6.81 3.35
C ILE A 129 -23.27 -8.01 2.43
N ASN A 130 -24.19 -8.97 2.42
CA ASN A 130 -24.08 -10.24 1.69
C ASN A 130 -22.85 -11.09 2.08
N PRO A 131 -22.65 -11.40 3.38
CA PRO A 131 -21.48 -12.13 3.84
C PRO A 131 -21.33 -13.51 3.16
N ASP A 132 -22.43 -14.15 2.79
CA ASP A 132 -22.44 -15.47 2.13
C ASP A 132 -21.83 -15.44 0.70
N SER A 133 -21.72 -14.27 0.09
CA SER A 133 -21.12 -14.10 -1.25
C SER A 133 -19.63 -13.76 -1.19
N LEU A 134 -19.06 -13.54 0.00
CA LEU A 134 -17.64 -13.25 0.16
C LEU A 134 -16.83 -14.54 0.24
N PRO A 135 -15.61 -14.55 -0.30
CA PRO A 135 -14.75 -15.70 -0.16
C PRO A 135 -14.39 -15.90 1.32
N THR A 136 -14.29 -17.15 1.72
CA THR A 136 -13.69 -17.49 3.00
C THR A 136 -12.25 -16.98 3.05
N ARG A 137 -11.78 -16.69 4.27
CA ARG A 137 -10.39 -16.30 4.54
C ARG A 137 -9.40 -17.19 3.80
N ILE A 138 -8.39 -16.60 3.22
CA ILE A 138 -7.37 -17.26 2.39
C ILE A 138 -6.05 -17.29 3.17
N PRO A 139 -5.83 -18.29 4.06
CA PRO A 139 -4.69 -18.31 4.97
C PRO A 139 -3.35 -18.60 4.28
N ASP A 140 -3.39 -19.19 3.09
CA ASP A 140 -2.22 -19.52 2.27
C ASP A 140 -1.84 -18.45 1.25
N PHE A 141 -2.44 -17.24 1.34
CA PHE A 141 -2.07 -16.11 0.49
C PHE A 141 -0.63 -15.68 0.80
N ARG A 142 0.23 -15.64 -0.21
CA ARG A 142 1.65 -15.34 -0.03
C ARG A 142 1.86 -13.85 0.19
N HIS A 143 2.43 -13.50 1.35
CA HIS A 143 2.78 -12.14 1.70
C HIS A 143 4.14 -11.74 1.11
N PRO A 144 4.45 -10.42 0.98
CA PRO A 144 5.76 -9.97 0.53
C PRO A 144 6.87 -10.45 1.48
N GLN A 145 7.92 -11.01 0.91
CA GLN A 145 9.11 -11.42 1.66
C GLN A 145 10.26 -10.43 1.49
N SER A 146 10.30 -9.74 0.35
CA SER A 146 11.28 -8.67 0.11
C SER A 146 11.05 -7.53 1.08
N LYS A 147 12.06 -7.28 1.91
CA LYS A 147 12.09 -6.07 2.75
C LYS A 147 12.57 -4.93 1.87
N THR A 148 11.77 -3.88 1.75
CA THR A 148 12.29 -2.60 1.24
C THR A 148 13.45 -2.20 2.14
N VAL A 149 14.62 -1.97 1.58
CA VAL A 149 15.80 -1.58 2.35
C VAL A 149 15.54 -0.18 2.90
N ASP A 150 15.07 -0.11 4.13
CA ASP A 150 15.01 1.13 4.88
C ASP A 150 16.41 1.41 5.44
N PHE A 151 17.19 2.20 4.70
CA PHE A 151 18.53 2.61 5.12
C PHE A 151 18.53 3.48 6.39
N SER A 152 17.37 3.98 6.83
CA SER A 152 17.25 4.86 7.99
C SER A 152 16.91 4.14 9.29
N GLY A 153 16.41 2.90 9.23
CA GLY A 153 15.86 2.18 10.39
C GLY A 153 16.88 1.83 11.48
N ASN A 154 18.15 1.60 11.10
CA ASN A 154 19.21 1.19 12.02
C ASN A 154 20.19 2.33 12.39
N VAL A 155 19.89 3.57 12.02
CA VAL A 155 20.78 4.71 12.28
C VAL A 155 20.32 5.47 13.53
N PRO A 156 21.23 5.71 14.51
CA PRO A 156 20.94 6.57 15.65
C PRO A 156 20.35 7.93 15.21
N SER A 157 19.39 8.46 15.94
CA SER A 157 18.62 9.64 15.56
C SER A 157 19.48 10.86 15.23
N PHE A 158 20.60 11.03 15.91
CA PHE A 158 21.53 12.15 15.70
C PHE A 158 22.36 12.02 14.42
N LEU A 159 22.54 10.83 13.87
CA LEU A 159 23.26 10.58 12.60
C LEU A 159 22.34 10.55 11.38
N ARG A 160 21.03 10.48 11.58
CA ARG A 160 20.04 10.43 10.46
C ARG A 160 20.18 11.58 9.44
N PRO A 161 20.40 12.86 9.84
CA PRO A 161 20.59 13.93 8.86
C PRO A 161 21.86 13.74 8.02
N LEU A 162 22.94 13.26 8.61
CA LEU A 162 24.20 13.01 7.91
C LEU A 162 24.08 11.85 6.91
N VAL A 163 23.43 10.75 7.34
CA VAL A 163 23.16 9.59 6.48
C VAL A 163 22.21 9.96 5.35
N ARG A 164 21.18 10.79 5.60
CA ARG A 164 20.30 11.32 4.55
C ARG A 164 21.07 12.13 3.51
N GLN A 165 22.03 12.93 3.93
CA GLN A 165 22.83 13.75 3.01
C GLN A 165 23.80 12.88 2.20
N ALA A 166 24.45 11.89 2.81
CA ALA A 166 25.31 10.93 2.15
C ALA A 166 24.51 10.03 1.18
N ALA A 167 23.36 9.53 1.59
CA ALA A 167 22.47 8.74 0.74
C ALA A 167 22.00 9.53 -0.49
N ARG A 168 21.72 10.83 -0.34
CA ARG A 168 21.38 11.73 -1.46
C ARG A 168 22.52 11.90 -2.46
N ALA A 169 23.76 11.99 -1.97
CA ALA A 169 24.95 12.14 -2.81
C ALA A 169 25.32 10.85 -3.55
N LEU A 170 25.07 9.69 -2.91
CA LEU A 170 25.42 8.36 -3.41
C LEU A 170 24.28 7.65 -4.14
N SER A 171 23.05 8.18 -4.08
CA SER A 171 21.92 7.57 -4.78
C SER A 171 22.11 7.63 -6.28
N PRO A 172 22.04 6.49 -6.98
CA PRO A 172 22.08 6.48 -8.45
C PRO A 172 20.89 7.31 -8.96
N LYS A 173 21.19 8.32 -9.77
CA LYS A 173 20.16 9.11 -10.43
C LYS A 173 19.73 8.41 -11.70
N PRO A 174 18.43 8.22 -11.95
CA PRO A 174 17.98 7.71 -13.23
C PRO A 174 18.43 8.69 -14.35
N VAL A 175 19.16 8.19 -15.29
CA VAL A 175 19.59 8.93 -16.50
C VAL A 175 18.78 8.39 -17.66
N VAL A 176 18.08 9.27 -18.35
CA VAL A 176 17.39 8.92 -19.59
C VAL A 176 18.44 8.91 -20.70
N ASP A 177 18.59 7.75 -21.35
CA ASP A 177 19.40 7.67 -22.56
C ASP A 177 18.62 8.28 -23.75
N PRO A 178 19.07 9.42 -24.30
CA PRO A 178 18.35 10.07 -25.39
C PRO A 178 18.24 9.22 -26.66
N GLN A 179 19.14 8.23 -26.84
CA GLN A 179 19.15 7.34 -28.02
C GLN A 179 18.12 6.20 -27.87
N GLN A 180 17.71 5.86 -26.64
CA GLN A 180 16.74 4.80 -26.35
C GLN A 180 15.38 5.34 -25.91
N CYS A 181 15.28 6.65 -25.66
CA CYS A 181 14.06 7.27 -25.21
C CYS A 181 13.06 7.43 -26.36
N ILE A 182 11.91 6.77 -26.24
CA ILE A 182 10.80 6.86 -27.23
C ILE A 182 9.83 8.02 -26.95
N GLY A 183 10.08 8.83 -25.93
CA GLY A 183 9.28 10.02 -25.60
C GLY A 183 7.90 9.74 -25.05
N CYS A 184 7.65 8.58 -24.42
CA CYS A 184 6.35 8.18 -23.85
C CYS A 184 5.90 9.03 -22.65
#